data_33375dd901f33f6817ab5f4f993eb7b6
#
_entry.id   33375dd901f33f6817ab5f4f993eb7b6
#
_cell.length_a   1.000
_cell.length_b   1.000
_cell.length_c   1.000
_cell.angle_alpha   90.00
_cell.angle_beta   90.00
_cell.angle_gamma   90.00
#
_symmetry.space_group_name_H-M   'P 1'
#
loop_
_entity.id
_entity.type
_entity.pdbx_description
1 polymer ?
#
loop_
_entity_poly.entity_id
_entity_poly.type
_entity_poly.pdbx_seq_one_letter_code
_entity_poly.pdbx_strand_id
1 'polypeptide(L)'
;VAGDGQEMPGRGVRVLTTDGVNGLAQETHRIPVAEDQSVEGLYLVDRNLIALTSTAWWGRHGDQFARPEGWLNQSVGLESFDLDEDFSARHSIRVEGALVNSRRTEAGIFLVTRHTPAIDGLTYYPASQDEIDQNQNLLEALEPADFLPVIERDGEVLTPVTYDQCYAINPEDDA
;
A
#
# COMPACT_ATOMS: atom_id res chain seq x y z
N VAL A 1 -15.29 15.65 -38.82
CA VAL A 1 -15.79 15.85 -37.47
C VAL A 1 -14.65 15.50 -36.56
N ALA A 2 -13.95 16.50 -36.00
CA ALA A 2 -12.90 16.34 -35.04
C ALA A 2 -13.57 15.90 -33.73
N GLY A 3 -13.25 14.71 -33.26
CA GLY A 3 -13.64 14.25 -31.92
C GLY A 3 -12.89 15.10 -30.92
N ASP A 4 -13.60 15.86 -30.10
CA ASP A 4 -13.06 16.50 -28.93
C ASP A 4 -12.43 15.40 -28.06
N GLY A 5 -11.11 15.47 -27.89
CA GLY A 5 -10.40 14.64 -26.95
C GLY A 5 -10.94 14.94 -25.56
N GLN A 6 -11.90 14.16 -25.09
CA GLN A 6 -12.22 14.14 -23.66
C GLN A 6 -10.96 13.68 -22.94
N GLU A 7 -10.28 14.64 -22.33
CA GLU A 7 -9.31 14.32 -21.30
C GLU A 7 -10.01 13.39 -20.31
N MET A 8 -9.52 12.17 -20.17
CA MET A 8 -10.04 11.27 -19.14
C MET A 8 -9.91 12.01 -17.81
N PRO A 9 -11.00 12.19 -17.08
CA PRO A 9 -10.94 12.90 -15.81
C PRO A 9 -9.90 12.21 -14.95
N GLY A 10 -8.92 12.96 -14.43
CA GLY A 10 -7.80 12.44 -13.64
C GLY A 10 -8.28 11.46 -12.57
N ARG A 11 -7.47 10.47 -12.27
CA ARG A 11 -7.74 9.50 -11.21
C ARG A 11 -7.97 10.23 -9.89
N GLY A 12 -8.92 9.76 -9.09
CA GLY A 12 -9.21 10.38 -7.80
C GLY A 12 -10.53 9.92 -7.20
N VAL A 13 -10.70 10.28 -5.93
CA VAL A 13 -11.97 10.09 -5.22
C VAL A 13 -12.90 11.27 -5.55
N ARG A 14 -14.08 10.96 -6.07
CA ARG A 14 -15.10 11.98 -6.40
C ARG A 14 -16.07 12.13 -5.25
N VAL A 15 -16.26 13.35 -4.79
CA VAL A 15 -17.29 13.68 -3.80
C VAL A 15 -18.50 14.25 -4.55
N LEU A 16 -19.63 13.60 -4.37
CA LEU A 16 -20.88 13.96 -5.02
C LEU A 16 -21.91 14.38 -3.98
N THR A 17 -22.59 15.47 -4.23
CA THR A 17 -23.84 15.82 -3.55
C THR A 17 -25.02 15.37 -4.38
N THR A 18 -26.06 14.86 -3.71
CA THR A 18 -27.29 14.46 -4.39
C THR A 18 -28.42 15.40 -4.02
N ASP A 19 -29.16 15.88 -5.01
CA ASP A 19 -30.44 16.53 -4.80
C ASP A 19 -31.52 15.44 -4.61
N GLY A 20 -31.96 15.30 -3.36
CA GLY A 20 -32.97 14.29 -2.99
C GLY A 20 -34.34 14.50 -3.67
N VAL A 21 -34.59 15.65 -4.27
CA VAL A 21 -35.86 15.96 -4.93
C VAL A 21 -35.85 15.54 -6.40
N ASN A 22 -34.74 15.79 -7.09
CA ASN A 22 -34.63 15.57 -8.55
C ASN A 22 -33.78 14.32 -8.88
N GLY A 23 -33.16 13.70 -7.90
CA GLY A 23 -32.28 12.55 -8.11
C GLY A 23 -30.98 12.88 -8.86
N LEU A 24 -30.62 14.17 -8.96
CA LEU A 24 -29.40 14.61 -9.62
C LEU A 24 -28.22 14.53 -8.68
N ALA A 25 -27.11 14.01 -9.19
CA ALA A 25 -25.82 14.00 -8.50
C ALA A 25 -24.89 15.02 -9.15
N GLN A 26 -24.27 15.88 -8.33
CA GLN A 26 -23.29 16.85 -8.79
C GLN A 26 -21.96 16.61 -8.09
N GLU A 27 -20.87 16.56 -8.87
CA GLU A 27 -19.53 16.53 -8.31
C GLU A 27 -19.20 17.88 -7.68
N THR A 28 -18.90 17.88 -6.38
CA THR A 28 -18.56 19.09 -5.63
C THR A 28 -17.06 19.18 -5.39
N HIS A 29 -16.39 18.04 -5.20
CA HIS A 29 -14.96 17.99 -4.96
C HIS A 29 -14.36 16.75 -5.60
N ARG A 30 -13.04 16.83 -5.84
CA ARG A 30 -12.23 15.71 -6.29
C ARG A 30 -10.93 15.68 -5.49
N ILE A 31 -10.67 14.55 -4.85
CA ILE A 31 -9.42 14.29 -4.15
C ILE A 31 -8.51 13.55 -5.12
N PRO A 32 -7.38 14.16 -5.56
CA PRO A 32 -6.47 13.52 -6.49
C PRO A 32 -5.79 12.32 -5.84
N VAL A 33 -5.53 11.29 -6.64
CA VAL A 33 -4.72 10.12 -6.25
C VAL A 33 -3.54 10.04 -7.21
N ALA A 34 -2.35 9.71 -6.69
CA ALA A 34 -1.14 9.62 -7.50
C ALA A 34 -1.30 8.62 -8.65
N GLU A 35 -0.62 8.86 -9.77
CA GLU A 35 -0.80 8.09 -11.00
C GLU A 35 -0.41 6.62 -10.84
N ASP A 36 0.55 6.34 -9.97
CA ASP A 36 1.04 5.00 -9.64
C ASP A 36 0.20 4.29 -8.57
N GLN A 37 -0.83 4.96 -8.04
CA GLN A 37 -1.69 4.41 -6.99
C GLN A 37 -3.10 4.07 -7.49
N SER A 38 -3.70 3.08 -6.86
CA SER A 38 -5.09 2.67 -7.02
C SER A 38 -5.84 2.86 -5.71
N VAL A 39 -7.10 3.29 -5.78
CA VAL A 39 -7.99 3.34 -4.61
C VAL A 39 -8.54 1.96 -4.35
N GLU A 40 -8.20 1.40 -3.19
CA GLU A 40 -8.60 0.05 -2.76
C GLU A 40 -9.85 0.07 -1.88
N GLY A 41 -10.06 1.17 -1.19
CA GLY A 41 -11.21 1.31 -0.31
C GLY A 41 -11.39 2.73 0.18
N LEU A 42 -12.63 3.01 0.60
CA LEU A 42 -13.01 4.27 1.22
C LEU A 42 -13.74 3.97 2.53
N TYR A 43 -13.29 4.60 3.60
CA TYR A 43 -13.92 4.48 4.90
C TYR A 43 -14.40 5.85 5.36
N LEU A 44 -15.67 5.94 5.73
CA LEU A 44 -16.21 7.13 6.35
C LEU A 44 -16.29 6.92 7.86
N VAL A 45 -15.61 7.78 8.61
CA VAL A 45 -15.60 7.78 10.09
C VAL A 45 -16.04 9.16 10.53
N ASP A 46 -17.26 9.26 11.03
CA ASP A 46 -17.92 10.54 11.31
C ASP A 46 -17.91 11.42 10.05
N ARG A 47 -17.14 12.49 10.07
CA ARG A 47 -16.97 13.40 8.93
C ARG A 47 -15.58 13.33 8.29
N ASN A 48 -14.82 12.31 8.64
CA ASN A 48 -13.51 12.06 8.03
C ASN A 48 -13.64 10.96 6.98
N LEU A 49 -13.22 11.24 5.77
CA LEU A 49 -13.01 10.26 4.73
C LEU A 49 -11.59 9.72 4.84
N ILE A 50 -11.46 8.41 4.90
CA ILE A 50 -10.16 7.76 4.84
C ILE A 50 -10.09 7.01 3.51
N ALA A 51 -9.15 7.42 2.65
CA ALA A 51 -8.85 6.74 1.41
C ALA A 51 -7.71 5.73 1.64
N LEU A 52 -7.97 4.49 1.29
CA LEU A 52 -6.98 3.42 1.25
C LEU A 52 -6.50 3.29 -0.19
N THR A 53 -5.20 3.44 -0.39
CA THR A 53 -4.56 3.35 -1.70
C THR A 53 -3.48 2.28 -1.71
N SER A 54 -3.12 1.78 -2.88
CA SER A 54 -1.97 0.89 -3.05
C SER A 54 -1.26 1.14 -4.36
N THR A 55 0.03 0.83 -4.41
CA THR A 55 0.83 0.80 -5.62
C THR A 55 0.71 -0.53 -6.36
N ALA A 56 -0.01 -1.51 -5.79
CA ALA A 56 -0.21 -2.81 -6.41
C ALA A 56 -1.09 -2.69 -7.66
N TRP A 57 -0.62 -3.23 -8.77
CA TRP A 57 -1.43 -3.31 -9.97
C TRP A 57 -2.36 -4.52 -9.94
N TRP A 58 -3.66 -4.30 -10.14
CA TRP A 58 -4.71 -5.31 -10.11
C TRP A 58 -4.63 -6.40 -11.21
N GLY A 59 -3.69 -6.31 -12.12
CA GLY A 59 -3.54 -7.24 -13.23
C GLY A 59 -2.70 -8.49 -12.94
N ARG A 60 -2.18 -8.65 -11.72
CA ARG A 60 -1.32 -9.79 -11.38
C ARG A 60 -2.14 -10.95 -10.83
N HIS A 61 -2.50 -11.88 -11.69
CA HIS A 61 -3.21 -13.11 -11.34
C HIS A 61 -2.36 -14.34 -11.67
N GLY A 62 -2.56 -15.42 -10.93
CA GLY A 62 -1.90 -16.71 -11.18
C GLY A 62 -0.50 -16.81 -10.58
N ASP A 63 0.41 -17.50 -11.29
CA ASP A 63 1.75 -17.86 -10.81
C ASP A 63 2.62 -16.64 -10.44
N GLN A 64 2.36 -15.48 -11.02
CA GLN A 64 3.07 -14.24 -10.69
C GLN A 64 2.79 -13.78 -9.25
N PHE A 65 1.66 -14.15 -8.68
CA PHE A 65 1.30 -13.84 -7.30
C PHE A 65 2.11 -14.64 -6.26
N ALA A 66 2.66 -15.77 -6.68
CA ALA A 66 3.49 -16.62 -5.83
C ALA A 66 4.98 -16.23 -5.82
N ARG A 67 5.39 -15.35 -6.73
CA ARG A 67 6.79 -14.96 -6.89
C ARG A 67 7.12 -13.77 -5.99
N PRO A 68 8.23 -13.83 -5.22
CA PRO A 68 8.64 -12.71 -4.35
C PRO A 68 8.76 -11.38 -5.05
N GLU A 69 9.28 -11.33 -6.27
CA GLU A 69 9.44 -10.09 -7.04
C GLU A 69 8.11 -9.39 -7.35
N GLY A 70 7.01 -10.14 -7.35
CA GLY A 70 5.68 -9.57 -7.51
C GLY A 70 5.26 -8.65 -6.37
N TRP A 71 5.93 -8.71 -5.23
CA TRP A 71 5.61 -7.97 -4.01
C TRP A 71 6.64 -6.88 -3.69
N LEU A 72 7.72 -6.81 -4.47
CA LEU A 72 8.75 -5.78 -4.29
C LEU A 72 8.20 -4.39 -4.55
N ASN A 73 8.72 -3.41 -3.79
CA ASN A 73 8.41 -1.99 -3.95
C ASN A 73 6.91 -1.67 -3.93
N GLN A 74 6.11 -2.49 -3.24
CA GLN A 74 4.70 -2.21 -3.03
C GLN A 74 4.53 -1.36 -1.77
N SER A 75 3.53 -0.49 -1.79
CA SER A 75 3.15 0.27 -0.61
C SER A 75 1.64 0.44 -0.52
N VAL A 76 1.16 0.59 0.70
CA VAL A 76 -0.24 0.89 1.03
C VAL A 76 -0.28 2.25 1.70
N GLY A 77 -1.13 3.13 1.22
CA GLY A 77 -1.38 4.45 1.77
C GLY A 77 -2.74 4.53 2.45
N LEU A 78 -2.81 5.23 3.57
CA LEU A 78 -4.04 5.70 4.18
C LEU A 78 -3.94 7.21 4.31
N GLU A 79 -4.88 7.91 3.71
CA GLU A 79 -4.98 9.36 3.82
C GLU A 79 -6.33 9.75 4.39
N SER A 80 -6.34 10.61 5.40
CA SER A 80 -7.57 11.11 6.02
C SER A 80 -7.87 12.53 5.56
N PHE A 81 -9.12 12.78 5.21
CA PHE A 81 -9.62 14.06 4.73
C PHE A 81 -10.82 14.50 5.56
N ASP A 82 -10.82 15.74 6.02
CA ASP A 82 -11.98 16.33 6.68
C ASP A 82 -13.00 16.81 5.63
N LEU A 83 -14.21 16.28 5.70
CA LEU A 83 -15.28 16.61 4.75
C LEU A 83 -15.98 17.95 5.05
N ASP A 84 -15.74 18.54 6.23
CA ASP A 84 -16.33 19.84 6.61
C ASP A 84 -15.48 21.03 6.19
N GLU A 85 -14.20 20.77 5.92
CA GLU A 85 -13.25 21.83 5.53
C GLU A 85 -12.96 21.76 4.02
N ASP A 86 -11.69 21.90 3.67
CA ASP A 86 -11.22 22.06 2.29
C ASP A 86 -10.88 20.74 1.58
N PHE A 87 -11.19 19.60 2.15
CA PHE A 87 -10.81 18.27 1.66
C PHE A 87 -9.30 18.06 1.55
N SER A 88 -8.51 18.84 2.27
CA SER A 88 -7.07 18.60 2.35
C SER A 88 -6.74 17.36 3.19
N ALA A 89 -5.64 16.71 2.85
CA ALA A 89 -5.14 15.60 3.66
C ALA A 89 -4.69 16.11 5.03
N ARG A 90 -5.21 15.51 6.10
CA ARG A 90 -4.84 15.85 7.47
C ARG A 90 -3.77 14.92 8.02
N HIS A 91 -3.89 13.66 7.71
CA HIS A 91 -2.95 12.64 8.14
C HIS A 91 -2.69 11.67 7.00
N SER A 92 -1.46 11.23 6.92
CA SER A 92 -1.04 10.20 5.98
C SER A 92 -0.27 9.10 6.70
N ILE A 93 -0.54 7.87 6.33
CA ILE A 93 0.23 6.70 6.74
C ILE A 93 0.58 5.94 5.48
N ARG A 94 1.86 5.60 5.33
CA ARG A 94 2.35 4.71 4.28
C ARG A 94 2.99 3.49 4.92
N VAL A 95 2.65 2.32 4.43
CA VAL A 95 3.19 1.04 4.88
C VAL A 95 3.80 0.33 3.69
N GLU A 96 5.05 -0.07 3.78
CA GLU A 96 5.66 -0.94 2.77
C GLU A 96 4.98 -2.31 2.75
N GLY A 97 4.77 -2.80 1.55
CA GLY A 97 4.14 -4.09 1.30
C GLY A 97 2.85 -3.97 0.49
N ALA A 98 2.42 -5.08 -0.05
CA ALA A 98 1.18 -5.19 -0.81
C ALA A 98 -0.02 -5.38 0.11
N LEU A 99 -1.12 -4.73 -0.21
CA LEU A 99 -2.38 -4.93 0.52
C LEU A 99 -2.91 -6.33 0.26
N VAL A 100 -3.14 -7.08 1.35
CA VAL A 100 -3.83 -8.38 1.30
C VAL A 100 -5.30 -8.20 1.63
N ASN A 101 -5.60 -7.45 2.69
CA ASN A 101 -6.97 -7.18 3.13
C ASN A 101 -7.02 -5.94 4.03
N SER A 102 -8.21 -5.38 4.13
CA SER A 102 -8.49 -4.30 5.09
C SER A 102 -9.87 -4.47 5.69
N ARG A 103 -10.01 -4.08 6.94
CA ARG A 103 -11.29 -4.14 7.65
C ARG A 103 -11.43 -2.97 8.61
N ARG A 104 -12.59 -2.31 8.57
CA ARG A 104 -13.00 -1.34 9.57
C ARG A 104 -13.82 -2.03 10.67
N THR A 105 -13.52 -1.68 11.92
CA THR A 105 -14.29 -2.02 13.11
C THR A 105 -14.53 -0.76 13.95
N GLU A 106 -15.19 -0.86 15.07
CA GLU A 106 -15.31 0.25 16.04
C GLU A 106 -13.95 0.66 16.62
N ALA A 107 -13.02 -0.27 16.74
CA ALA A 107 -11.68 -0.01 17.28
C ALA A 107 -10.72 0.66 16.28
N GLY A 108 -11.05 0.67 14.98
CA GLY A 108 -10.20 1.29 13.96
C GLY A 108 -10.21 0.55 12.62
N ILE A 109 -9.25 0.88 11.78
CA ILE A 109 -9.01 0.23 10.50
C ILE A 109 -7.83 -0.72 10.66
N PHE A 110 -8.05 -1.99 10.37
CA PHE A 110 -7.03 -3.03 10.37
C PHE A 110 -6.59 -3.29 8.95
N LEU A 111 -5.28 -3.32 8.74
CA LEU A 111 -4.66 -3.67 7.47
C LEU A 111 -3.88 -4.96 7.62
N VAL A 112 -3.97 -5.81 6.62
CA VAL A 112 -3.09 -6.96 6.45
C VAL A 112 -2.28 -6.69 5.19
N THR A 113 -0.98 -6.58 5.35
CA THR A 113 -0.04 -6.36 4.24
C THR A 113 0.94 -7.52 4.14
N ARG A 114 1.46 -7.74 2.94
CA ARG A 114 2.54 -8.67 2.67
C ARG A 114 3.75 -7.88 2.22
N HIS A 115 4.81 -7.96 2.99
CA HIS A 115 6.08 -7.32 2.69
C HIS A 115 7.06 -8.34 2.09
N THR A 116 7.82 -7.90 1.10
CA THR A 116 9.00 -8.59 0.59
C THR A 116 10.11 -7.55 0.55
N PRO A 117 11.19 -7.72 1.33
CA PRO A 117 12.26 -6.73 1.36
C PRO A 117 12.88 -6.60 -0.01
N ALA A 118 13.07 -5.36 -0.47
CA ALA A 118 13.80 -5.05 -1.69
C ALA A 118 15.28 -4.95 -1.36
N ILE A 119 16.05 -5.97 -1.71
CA ILE A 119 17.47 -6.02 -1.45
C ILE A 119 18.21 -5.74 -2.76
N ASP A 120 18.91 -4.63 -2.82
CA ASP A 120 19.66 -4.22 -4.00
C ASP A 120 20.76 -5.23 -4.33
N GLY A 121 20.79 -5.69 -5.57
CA GLY A 121 21.76 -6.66 -6.04
C GLY A 121 21.43 -8.13 -5.79
N LEU A 122 20.32 -8.43 -5.10
CA LEU A 122 19.89 -9.81 -4.88
C LEU A 122 19.31 -10.42 -6.17
N THR A 123 19.88 -11.54 -6.59
CA THR A 123 19.35 -12.35 -7.69
C THR A 123 18.37 -13.39 -7.14
N TYR A 124 17.06 -13.18 -7.33
CA TYR A 124 16.02 -14.07 -6.78
C TYR A 124 16.04 -15.50 -7.36
N TYR A 125 16.53 -15.66 -8.58
CA TYR A 125 16.64 -16.96 -9.26
C TYR A 125 18.06 -17.13 -9.79
N PRO A 126 19.05 -17.41 -8.93
CA PRO A 126 20.42 -17.58 -9.37
C PRO A 126 20.54 -18.78 -10.29
N ALA A 127 21.18 -18.58 -11.44
CA ALA A 127 21.41 -19.60 -12.47
C ALA A 127 22.83 -20.21 -12.39
N SER A 128 23.71 -19.63 -11.59
CA SER A 128 25.09 -20.07 -11.43
C SER A 128 25.53 -20.11 -9.97
N GLN A 129 26.60 -20.83 -9.68
CA GLN A 129 27.18 -20.87 -8.35
C GLN A 129 27.72 -19.48 -7.95
N ASP A 130 28.29 -18.72 -8.89
CA ASP A 130 28.80 -17.39 -8.62
C ASP A 130 27.69 -16.44 -8.14
N GLU A 131 26.49 -16.53 -8.73
CA GLU A 131 25.33 -15.74 -8.28
C GLU A 131 24.81 -16.17 -6.91
N ILE A 132 24.88 -17.47 -6.60
CA ILE A 132 24.54 -17.98 -5.26
C ILE A 132 25.52 -17.43 -4.23
N ASP A 133 26.83 -17.50 -4.53
CA ASP A 133 27.87 -17.02 -3.63
C ASP A 133 27.78 -15.47 -3.44
N GLN A 134 27.45 -14.74 -4.50
CA GLN A 134 27.19 -13.29 -4.41
C GLN A 134 25.97 -12.99 -3.51
N ASN A 135 24.86 -13.71 -3.69
CA ASN A 135 23.68 -13.58 -2.83
C ASN A 135 24.02 -13.88 -1.38
N GLN A 136 24.79 -14.93 -1.11
CA GLN A 136 25.16 -15.30 0.25
C GLN A 136 25.99 -14.19 0.91
N ASN A 137 27.02 -13.67 0.23
CA ASN A 137 27.85 -12.58 0.73
C ASN A 137 26.99 -11.31 1.00
N LEU A 138 26.04 -11.02 0.10
CA LEU A 138 25.14 -9.89 0.25
C LEU A 138 24.26 -10.05 1.50
N LEU A 139 23.63 -11.21 1.66
CA LEU A 139 22.72 -11.48 2.77
C LEU A 139 23.44 -11.51 4.12
N GLU A 140 24.69 -12.01 4.16
CA GLU A 140 25.53 -12.00 5.36
C GLU A 140 25.94 -10.59 5.82
N ALA A 141 25.93 -9.61 4.90
CA ALA A 141 26.27 -8.22 5.20
C ALA A 141 25.08 -7.37 5.68
N LEU A 142 23.85 -7.90 5.58
CA LEU A 142 22.63 -7.16 5.95
C LEU A 142 22.35 -7.31 7.46
N GLU A 143 21.78 -6.25 8.02
CA GLU A 143 21.26 -6.23 9.37
C GLU A 143 19.80 -6.72 9.39
N PRO A 144 19.30 -7.32 10.49
CA PRO A 144 17.89 -7.72 10.58
C PRO A 144 16.89 -6.59 10.30
N ALA A 145 17.28 -5.35 10.56
CA ALA A 145 16.45 -4.18 10.27
C ALA A 145 16.20 -3.97 8.77
N ASP A 146 17.13 -4.39 7.90
CA ASP A 146 17.01 -4.24 6.44
C ASP A 146 15.89 -5.11 5.84
N PHE A 147 15.41 -6.09 6.62
CA PHE A 147 14.33 -6.97 6.22
C PHE A 147 12.95 -6.53 6.72
N LEU A 148 12.87 -5.50 7.56
CA LEU A 148 11.62 -5.05 8.15
C LEU A 148 10.91 -4.02 7.24
N PRO A 149 9.56 -4.03 7.20
CA PRO A 149 8.83 -3.02 6.46
C PRO A 149 8.98 -1.64 7.10
N VAL A 150 9.08 -0.62 6.28
CA VAL A 150 9.05 0.77 6.73
C VAL A 150 7.59 1.22 6.85
N ILE A 151 7.30 1.91 7.94
CA ILE A 151 6.05 2.67 8.12
C ILE A 151 6.41 4.14 8.24
N GLU A 152 5.73 4.95 7.44
CA GLU A 152 5.83 6.40 7.50
C GLU A 152 4.47 6.97 7.94
N ARG A 153 4.49 7.90 8.90
CA ARG A 153 3.30 8.62 9.35
C ARG A 153 3.58 10.11 9.34
N ASP A 154 2.84 10.86 8.56
CA ASP A 154 2.95 12.32 8.42
C ASP A 154 4.39 12.77 8.10
N GLY A 155 5.13 11.96 7.31
CA GLY A 155 6.53 12.19 6.93
C GLY A 155 7.56 11.71 7.95
N GLU A 156 7.14 11.12 9.07
CA GLU A 156 8.02 10.52 10.05
C GLU A 156 8.10 9.00 9.86
N VAL A 157 9.32 8.48 9.74
CA VAL A 157 9.58 7.05 9.64
C VAL A 157 9.46 6.41 11.03
N LEU A 158 8.62 5.41 11.13
CA LEU A 158 8.39 4.64 12.34
C LEU A 158 9.02 3.26 12.21
N THR A 159 9.60 2.77 13.29
CA THR A 159 10.05 1.37 13.40
C THR A 159 8.97 0.57 14.13
N PRO A 160 8.08 -0.13 13.41
CA PRO A 160 6.92 -0.78 14.01
C PRO A 160 7.29 -2.01 14.86
N VAL A 161 8.40 -2.65 14.51
CA VAL A 161 8.89 -3.89 15.14
C VAL A 161 10.39 -3.78 15.26
N THR A 162 10.93 -4.10 16.41
CA THR A 162 12.37 -4.27 16.60
C THR A 162 12.75 -5.74 16.40
N TYR A 163 13.99 -6.03 15.98
CA TYR A 163 14.40 -7.40 15.66
C TYR A 163 14.31 -8.35 16.87
N ASP A 164 14.41 -7.83 18.09
CA ASP A 164 14.24 -8.60 19.33
C ASP A 164 12.78 -9.05 19.58
N GLN A 165 11.84 -8.54 18.79
CA GLN A 165 10.45 -8.96 18.75
C GLN A 165 10.17 -9.97 17.63
N CYS A 166 11.17 -10.37 16.88
CA CYS A 166 11.06 -11.41 15.87
C CYS A 166 11.28 -12.79 16.49
N TYR A 167 10.34 -13.70 16.26
CA TYR A 167 10.42 -15.07 16.75
C TYR A 167 10.48 -16.02 15.56
N ALA A 168 11.45 -16.92 15.57
CA ALA A 168 11.46 -18.07 14.68
C ALA A 168 10.75 -19.25 15.37
N ILE A 169 9.88 -19.93 14.64
CA ILE A 169 9.33 -21.21 15.11
C ILE A 169 10.47 -22.23 15.01
N ASN A 170 10.86 -22.79 16.16
CA ASN A 170 11.82 -23.89 16.17
C ASN A 170 11.09 -25.14 15.65
N PRO A 171 11.51 -25.73 14.52
CA PRO A 171 10.84 -26.92 13.98
C PRO A 171 10.89 -28.14 14.90
N GLU A 172 11.70 -28.12 15.95
CA GLU A 172 11.78 -29.18 16.95
C GLU A 172 10.72 -29.07 18.06
N ASP A 173 10.05 -27.91 18.18
CA ASP A 173 9.03 -27.70 19.22
C ASP A 173 7.65 -28.27 18.84
N ASP A 174 7.46 -28.72 17.59
CA ASP A 174 6.23 -29.33 17.07
C ASP A 174 6.29 -30.87 16.95
N ALA A 175 7.27 -31.53 17.58
CA ALA A 175 7.48 -33.00 17.51
C ALA A 175 6.96 -33.73 18.74
#